data_3043b7281bcc46eebe197de455f40a57
#
_entry.id   3043b7281bcc46eebe197de455f40a57
#
_cell.length_a   1.000
_cell.length_b   1.000
_cell.length_c   1.000
_cell.angle_alpha   90.00
_cell.angle_beta   90.00
_cell.angle_gamma   90.00
#
_symmetry.space_group_name_H-M   'P 1'
#
loop_
_entity.id
_entity.type
_entity.pdbx_description
1 polymer ?
#
loop_
_entity_poly.entity_id
_entity_poly.type
_entity_poly.pdbx_seq_one_letter_code
_entity_poly.pdbx_strand_id
1 'polypeptide(L)'
;IHSMGDNGDFESQDRIAAENFAQAAAAAGVRRLIYLGGLGNPDEKLSKHLRSRHETGDVLRAHHGQVIEFRASIVIGSGSLSFEMIRSLVERLPVMICPRWVQVKAQPIAVEDLLAYLLAALTLPANSAQVFEIGGPDQVSYGQIMQEYARQRGLKRWMIPVPLLTPYLSSLWLGLVTPLYARVGRKLVESLRNPTLISNNLAATSFPIRPRSLRAAIARALVNEDREIAETRWSDALSSAGVSPAWGGMRFGSRLVDSRTTTVRV
;
A
#
# COMPACT_ATOMS: atom_id res chain seq x y z
N ILE A 1 4.12 7.88 -9.60
CA ILE A 1 2.94 8.46 -10.25
C ILE A 1 1.95 9.03 -9.22
N HIS A 2 1.89 8.52 -8.01
CA HIS A 2 0.95 9.03 -7.01
C HIS A 2 1.55 10.10 -6.14
N SER A 3 0.94 11.30 -6.19
CA SER A 3 1.24 12.39 -5.29
C SER A 3 0.41 12.26 -4.01
N MET A 4 1.05 12.10 -2.88
CA MET A 4 0.43 12.25 -1.56
C MET A 4 0.65 13.66 -1.00
N GLY A 5 0.93 14.63 -1.88
CA GLY A 5 1.19 16.02 -1.53
C GLY A 5 0.01 16.73 -0.87
N ASP A 6 0.30 17.84 -0.20
CA ASP A 6 -0.67 18.65 0.57
C ASP A 6 -1.61 19.50 -0.31
N ASN A 7 -1.33 19.60 -1.60
CA ASN A 7 -2.12 20.42 -2.53
C ASN A 7 -3.43 19.68 -2.84
N GLY A 8 -4.57 20.37 -2.68
CA GLY A 8 -5.90 19.82 -2.82
C GLY A 8 -6.26 19.24 -4.20
N ASP A 9 -5.36 19.32 -5.18
CA ASP A 9 -5.52 18.91 -6.58
C ASP A 9 -4.63 17.70 -6.96
N PHE A 10 -4.42 16.77 -6.03
CA PHE A 10 -3.60 15.60 -6.32
C PHE A 10 -4.22 14.67 -7.39
N GLU A 11 -5.55 14.66 -7.55
CA GLU A 11 -6.25 13.85 -8.57
C GLU A 11 -5.83 14.30 -9.99
N SER A 12 -5.84 15.62 -10.26
CA SER A 12 -5.35 16.18 -11.53
C SER A 12 -3.87 15.89 -11.76
N GLN A 13 -3.05 16.04 -10.72
CA GLN A 13 -1.61 15.80 -10.83
C GLN A 13 -1.31 14.34 -11.11
N ASP A 14 -1.99 13.40 -10.43
CA ASP A 14 -1.84 11.96 -10.67
C ASP A 14 -2.25 11.60 -12.10
N ARG A 15 -3.34 12.19 -12.62
CA ARG A 15 -3.79 12.00 -14.00
C ARG A 15 -2.76 12.49 -15.02
N ILE A 16 -2.30 13.75 -14.90
CA ILE A 16 -1.29 14.33 -15.79
C ILE A 16 0.01 13.50 -15.75
N ALA A 17 0.43 13.07 -14.57
CA ALA A 17 1.61 12.24 -14.41
C ALA A 17 1.44 10.87 -15.10
N ALA A 18 0.25 10.27 -15.02
CA ALA A 18 -0.06 9.02 -15.70
C ALA A 18 -0.06 9.17 -17.22
N GLU A 19 -0.67 10.25 -17.76
CA GLU A 19 -0.67 10.57 -19.19
C GLU A 19 0.77 10.73 -19.71
N ASN A 20 1.57 11.58 -19.05
CA ASN A 20 2.96 11.81 -19.42
C ASN A 20 3.80 10.53 -19.35
N PHE A 21 3.60 9.72 -18.32
CA PHE A 21 4.31 8.45 -18.16
C PHE A 21 3.95 7.47 -19.28
N ALA A 22 2.67 7.30 -19.58
CA ALA A 22 2.22 6.38 -20.63
C ALA A 22 2.72 6.81 -22.01
N GLN A 23 2.67 8.11 -22.34
CA GLN A 23 3.18 8.65 -23.60
C GLN A 23 4.70 8.45 -23.70
N ALA A 24 5.45 8.74 -22.66
CA ALA A 24 6.90 8.55 -22.64
C ALA A 24 7.27 7.07 -22.79
N ALA A 25 6.55 6.16 -22.12
CA ALA A 25 6.75 4.73 -22.23
C ALA A 25 6.48 4.22 -23.65
N ALA A 26 5.40 4.70 -24.29
CA ALA A 26 5.08 4.37 -25.67
C ALA A 26 6.15 4.89 -26.64
N ALA A 27 6.61 6.14 -26.48
CA ALA A 27 7.67 6.72 -27.29
C ALA A 27 9.01 6.00 -27.13
N ALA A 28 9.29 5.48 -25.94
CA ALA A 28 10.50 4.69 -25.64
C ALA A 28 10.38 3.20 -26.09
N GLY A 29 9.28 2.79 -26.70
CA GLY A 29 9.06 1.41 -27.13
C GLY A 29 8.88 0.40 -25.98
N VAL A 30 8.49 0.84 -24.79
CA VAL A 30 8.18 -0.03 -23.67
C VAL A 30 6.99 -0.91 -24.05
N ARG A 31 7.18 -2.23 -24.03
CA ARG A 31 6.14 -3.17 -24.46
C ARG A 31 5.04 -3.36 -23.43
N ARG A 32 5.36 -3.29 -22.14
CA ARG A 32 4.42 -3.60 -21.06
C ARG A 32 4.59 -2.64 -19.89
N LEU A 33 3.47 -2.16 -19.39
CA LEU A 33 3.39 -1.43 -18.12
C LEU A 33 2.77 -2.32 -17.06
N ILE A 34 3.36 -2.33 -15.88
CA ILE A 34 2.80 -2.98 -14.70
C ILE A 34 2.47 -1.89 -13.70
N TYR A 35 1.20 -1.82 -13.29
CA TYR A 35 0.70 -0.80 -12.40
C TYR A 35 0.11 -1.43 -11.14
N LEU A 36 0.50 -0.92 -9.97
CA LEU A 36 -0.08 -1.30 -8.68
C LEU A 36 -1.06 -0.21 -8.23
N GLY A 37 -2.33 -0.50 -8.35
CA GLY A 37 -3.45 0.33 -7.91
C GLY A 37 -4.02 -0.11 -6.55
N GLY A 38 -5.10 0.55 -6.14
CA GLY A 38 -5.84 0.24 -4.92
C GLY A 38 -7.08 -0.60 -5.22
N LEU A 39 -7.36 -1.57 -4.34
CA LEU A 39 -8.57 -2.37 -4.40
C LEU A 39 -9.76 -1.56 -3.86
N GLY A 40 -10.89 -1.64 -4.54
CA GLY A 40 -12.13 -0.99 -4.17
C GLY A 40 -13.19 -1.19 -5.24
N ASN A 41 -14.45 -1.30 -4.85
CA ASN A 41 -15.54 -1.48 -5.79
C ASN A 41 -15.84 -0.16 -6.51
N PRO A 42 -15.71 -0.07 -7.84
CA PRO A 42 -15.98 1.15 -8.62
C PRO A 42 -17.45 1.58 -8.56
N ASP A 43 -18.38 0.66 -8.28
CA ASP A 43 -19.83 0.95 -8.17
C ASP A 43 -20.18 1.62 -6.85
N GLU A 44 -19.25 1.67 -5.89
CA GLU A 44 -19.42 2.34 -4.61
C GLU A 44 -18.84 3.77 -4.65
N LYS A 45 -19.27 4.61 -3.70
CA LYS A 45 -18.67 5.95 -3.52
C LYS A 45 -17.27 5.81 -2.94
N LEU A 46 -16.30 5.69 -3.82
CA LEU A 46 -14.89 5.59 -3.45
C LEU A 46 -14.36 6.89 -2.82
N SER A 47 -13.42 6.75 -1.90
CA SER A 47 -12.61 7.87 -1.43
C SER A 47 -11.86 8.53 -2.60
N LYS A 48 -11.54 9.83 -2.46
CA LYS A 48 -10.77 10.54 -3.49
C LYS A 48 -9.48 9.81 -3.86
N HIS A 49 -8.80 9.25 -2.87
CA HIS A 49 -7.56 8.52 -3.07
C HIS A 49 -7.75 7.23 -3.90
N LEU A 50 -8.76 6.40 -3.60
CA LEU A 50 -9.04 5.19 -4.38
C LEU A 50 -9.51 5.53 -5.80
N ARG A 51 -10.33 6.59 -5.94
CA ARG A 51 -10.78 7.07 -7.24
C ARG A 51 -9.60 7.51 -8.11
N SER A 52 -8.68 8.34 -7.58
CA SER A 52 -7.47 8.75 -8.30
C SER A 52 -6.62 7.55 -8.73
N ARG A 53 -6.51 6.50 -7.91
CA ARG A 53 -5.80 5.28 -8.29
C ARG A 53 -6.48 4.51 -9.42
N HIS A 54 -7.80 4.41 -9.41
CA HIS A 54 -8.55 3.80 -10.51
C HIS A 54 -8.40 4.63 -11.79
N GLU A 55 -8.57 5.96 -11.72
CA GLU A 55 -8.40 6.87 -12.84
C GLU A 55 -6.99 6.78 -13.45
N THR A 56 -5.95 6.69 -12.61
CA THR A 56 -4.58 6.45 -13.08
C THR A 56 -4.48 5.16 -13.90
N GLY A 57 -5.08 4.07 -13.44
CA GLY A 57 -5.13 2.81 -14.18
C GLY A 57 -5.86 2.94 -15.51
N ASP A 58 -7.00 3.67 -15.53
CA ASP A 58 -7.78 3.93 -16.74
C ASP A 58 -6.96 4.72 -17.77
N VAL A 59 -6.28 5.78 -17.32
CA VAL A 59 -5.41 6.60 -18.16
C VAL A 59 -4.28 5.77 -18.76
N LEU A 60 -3.59 4.97 -17.95
CA LEU A 60 -2.51 4.12 -18.44
C LEU A 60 -3.02 3.15 -19.53
N ARG A 61 -4.18 2.53 -19.32
CA ARG A 61 -4.78 1.60 -20.29
C ARG A 61 -5.27 2.29 -21.56
N ALA A 62 -5.72 3.53 -21.46
CA ALA A 62 -6.14 4.31 -22.63
C ALA A 62 -4.96 4.69 -23.54
N HIS A 63 -3.77 4.87 -22.98
CA HIS A 63 -2.60 5.37 -23.70
C HIS A 63 -1.53 4.31 -23.99
N HIS A 64 -1.68 3.09 -23.45
CA HIS A 64 -0.72 2.01 -23.66
C HIS A 64 -1.40 0.65 -23.81
N GLY A 65 -1.05 -0.09 -24.89
CA GLY A 65 -1.77 -1.30 -25.30
C GLY A 65 -1.59 -2.50 -24.37
N GLN A 66 -0.49 -2.60 -23.62
CA GLN A 66 -0.21 -3.70 -22.70
C GLN A 66 -0.01 -3.17 -21.27
N VAL A 67 -1.10 -3.01 -20.53
CA VAL A 67 -1.07 -2.63 -19.13
C VAL A 67 -1.59 -3.77 -18.27
N ILE A 68 -0.78 -4.25 -17.33
CA ILE A 68 -1.21 -5.18 -16.29
C ILE A 68 -1.39 -4.37 -15.01
N GLU A 69 -2.63 -4.18 -14.60
CA GLU A 69 -2.98 -3.49 -13.36
C GLU A 69 -3.28 -4.51 -12.26
N PHE A 70 -2.56 -4.43 -11.16
CA PHE A 70 -2.92 -5.11 -9.92
C PHE A 70 -3.61 -4.15 -8.97
N ARG A 71 -4.78 -4.52 -8.48
CA ARG A 71 -5.50 -3.81 -7.42
C ARG A 71 -5.35 -4.58 -6.12
N ALA A 72 -4.66 -3.99 -5.17
CA ALA A 72 -4.39 -4.59 -3.86
C ALA A 72 -5.04 -3.78 -2.73
N SER A 73 -5.42 -4.49 -1.67
CA SER A 73 -5.82 -3.92 -0.39
C SER A 73 -4.58 -3.50 0.42
N ILE A 74 -4.66 -3.60 1.75
CA ILE A 74 -3.52 -3.33 2.62
C ILE A 74 -2.40 -4.35 2.40
N VAL A 75 -1.18 -3.86 2.19
CA VAL A 75 0.03 -4.69 2.08
C VAL A 75 0.63 -4.88 3.46
N ILE A 76 0.81 -6.13 3.85
CA ILE A 76 1.46 -6.51 5.11
C ILE A 76 2.94 -6.78 4.85
N GLY A 77 3.79 -5.92 5.37
CA GLY A 77 5.24 -6.05 5.21
C GLY A 77 5.97 -4.93 5.92
N SER A 78 7.19 -5.20 6.36
CA SER A 78 8.07 -4.21 7.00
C SER A 78 8.32 -3.06 6.01
N GLY A 79 8.11 -1.81 6.48
CA GLY A 79 8.24 -0.62 5.66
C GLY A 79 6.99 -0.25 4.83
N SER A 80 5.94 -1.06 4.80
CA SER A 80 4.65 -0.68 4.25
C SER A 80 3.98 0.37 5.13
N LEU A 81 3.63 1.53 4.54
CA LEU A 81 3.06 2.66 5.30
C LEU A 81 1.81 2.27 6.10
N SER A 82 0.90 1.51 5.50
CA SER A 82 -0.34 1.07 6.15
C SER A 82 -0.07 0.10 7.29
N PHE A 83 0.87 -0.82 7.10
CA PHE A 83 1.26 -1.78 8.14
C PHE A 83 2.02 -1.10 9.27
N GLU A 84 2.93 -0.17 8.95
CA GLU A 84 3.66 0.62 9.94
C GLU A 84 2.73 1.49 10.80
N MET A 85 1.65 2.01 10.21
CA MET A 85 0.63 2.73 10.96
C MET A 85 -0.07 1.80 11.97
N ILE A 86 -0.49 0.61 11.54
CA ILE A 86 -1.10 -0.40 12.42
C ILE A 86 -0.14 -0.77 13.54
N ARG A 87 1.12 -1.06 13.20
CA ARG A 87 2.17 -1.38 14.15
C ARG A 87 2.33 -0.28 15.20
N SER A 88 2.52 0.95 14.76
CA SER A 88 2.72 2.10 15.65
C SER A 88 1.55 2.31 16.62
N LEU A 89 0.32 2.11 16.16
CA LEU A 89 -0.88 2.20 17.00
C LEU A 89 -0.88 1.10 18.06
N VAL A 90 -0.66 -0.15 17.64
CA VAL A 90 -0.73 -1.31 18.54
C VAL A 90 0.41 -1.31 19.55
N GLU A 91 1.61 -0.92 19.17
CA GLU A 91 2.76 -0.90 20.08
C GLU A 91 2.67 0.21 21.13
N ARG A 92 2.16 1.38 20.74
CA ARG A 92 2.14 2.56 21.62
C ARG A 92 0.90 2.65 22.50
N LEU A 93 -0.24 2.09 22.08
CA LEU A 93 -1.50 2.29 22.77
C LEU A 93 -1.97 1.02 23.46
N PRO A 94 -1.89 0.94 24.81
CA PRO A 94 -2.49 -0.17 25.56
C PRO A 94 -4.01 -0.17 25.48
N VAL A 95 -4.62 1.01 25.35
CA VAL A 95 -6.06 1.22 25.12
C VAL A 95 -6.25 1.96 23.82
N MET A 96 -6.96 1.37 22.87
CA MET A 96 -7.23 1.93 21.55
C MET A 96 -8.68 2.31 21.42
N ILE A 97 -8.94 3.57 21.09
CA ILE A 97 -10.27 4.05 20.71
C ILE A 97 -10.49 3.69 19.25
N CYS A 98 -11.48 2.85 18.98
CA CYS A 98 -11.73 2.27 17.67
C CYS A 98 -12.96 2.92 16.99
N PRO A 99 -12.76 3.86 16.03
CA PRO A 99 -13.83 4.39 15.22
C PRO A 99 -14.44 3.31 14.31
N ARG A 100 -15.62 3.61 13.70
CA ARG A 100 -16.35 2.67 12.85
C ARG A 100 -15.50 2.08 11.71
N TRP A 101 -14.57 2.83 11.13
CA TRP A 101 -13.73 2.34 10.04
C TRP A 101 -12.83 1.15 10.45
N VAL A 102 -12.55 0.98 11.74
CA VAL A 102 -11.79 -0.18 12.26
C VAL A 102 -12.53 -1.51 12.00
N GLN A 103 -13.85 -1.46 11.79
CA GLN A 103 -14.68 -2.62 11.47
C GLN A 103 -14.82 -2.88 9.97
N VAL A 104 -14.35 -1.97 9.12
CA VAL A 104 -14.39 -2.13 7.67
C VAL A 104 -13.55 -3.32 7.25
N LYS A 105 -14.07 -4.10 6.32
CA LYS A 105 -13.43 -5.31 5.82
C LYS A 105 -12.37 -4.99 4.77
N ALA A 106 -11.26 -5.68 4.88
CA ALA A 106 -10.15 -5.65 3.95
C ALA A 106 -9.67 -7.08 3.66
N GLN A 107 -9.00 -7.26 2.55
CA GLN A 107 -8.37 -8.52 2.18
C GLN A 107 -6.86 -8.31 2.01
N PRO A 108 -6.10 -8.35 3.13
CA PRO A 108 -4.67 -8.03 3.15
C PRO A 108 -3.86 -8.98 2.28
N ILE A 109 -2.73 -8.50 1.77
CA ILE A 109 -1.76 -9.31 1.02
C ILE A 109 -0.37 -9.15 1.64
N ALA A 110 0.40 -10.23 1.74
CA ALA A 110 1.81 -10.14 2.13
C ALA A 110 2.63 -9.47 1.03
N VAL A 111 3.64 -8.68 1.42
CA VAL A 111 4.50 -7.97 0.45
C VAL A 111 5.22 -8.95 -0.48
N GLU A 112 5.66 -10.10 0.01
CA GLU A 112 6.33 -11.12 -0.81
C GLU A 112 5.37 -11.71 -1.86
N ASP A 113 4.09 -11.90 -1.51
CA ASP A 113 3.09 -12.41 -2.45
C ASP A 113 2.75 -11.35 -3.51
N LEU A 114 2.69 -10.07 -3.11
CA LEU A 114 2.56 -8.94 -4.02
C LEU A 114 3.74 -8.90 -5.01
N LEU A 115 4.97 -9.03 -4.52
CA LEU A 115 6.17 -9.05 -5.36
C LEU A 115 6.15 -10.25 -6.31
N ALA A 116 5.68 -11.41 -5.86
CA ALA A 116 5.52 -12.59 -6.73
C ALA A 116 4.54 -12.32 -7.89
N TYR A 117 3.41 -11.62 -7.64
CA TYR A 117 2.50 -11.21 -8.71
C TYR A 117 3.14 -10.23 -9.69
N LEU A 118 3.88 -9.23 -9.18
CA LEU A 118 4.57 -8.26 -10.04
C LEU A 118 5.64 -8.93 -10.92
N LEU A 119 6.40 -9.87 -10.36
CA LEU A 119 7.39 -10.64 -11.13
C LEU A 119 6.72 -11.56 -12.16
N ALA A 120 5.67 -12.27 -11.78
CA ALA A 120 4.94 -13.14 -12.70
C ALA A 120 4.29 -12.36 -13.85
N ALA A 121 3.92 -11.11 -13.64
CA ALA A 121 3.38 -10.25 -14.68
C ALA A 121 4.39 -9.93 -15.79
N LEU A 122 5.70 -10.03 -15.56
CA LEU A 122 6.72 -9.80 -16.57
C LEU A 122 6.63 -10.81 -17.72
N THR A 123 6.25 -12.03 -17.39
CA THR A 123 6.18 -13.16 -18.34
C THR A 123 4.76 -13.59 -18.69
N LEU A 124 3.73 -12.94 -18.12
CA LEU A 124 2.34 -13.29 -18.41
C LEU A 124 2.05 -13.13 -19.92
N PRO A 125 1.52 -14.17 -20.59
CA PRO A 125 1.08 -14.06 -21.96
C PRO A 125 -0.15 -13.14 -22.05
N ALA A 126 0.06 -11.86 -22.22
CA ALA A 126 -1.01 -10.88 -22.33
C ALA A 126 -0.75 -9.96 -23.53
N ASN A 127 -1.69 -9.95 -24.46
CA ASN A 127 -1.66 -9.10 -25.65
C ASN A 127 -2.56 -7.86 -25.50
N SER A 128 -3.21 -7.70 -24.36
CA SER A 128 -4.13 -6.60 -24.05
C SER A 128 -4.00 -6.17 -22.60
N ALA A 129 -4.58 -5.02 -22.29
CA ALA A 129 -4.66 -4.54 -20.91
C ALA A 129 -5.53 -5.46 -20.05
N GLN A 130 -5.08 -5.75 -18.82
CA GLN A 130 -5.78 -6.61 -17.85
C GLN A 130 -5.74 -6.00 -16.45
N VAL A 131 -6.82 -6.20 -15.69
CA VAL A 131 -6.92 -5.77 -14.30
C VAL A 131 -7.11 -7.00 -13.42
N PHE A 132 -6.23 -7.16 -12.44
CA PHE A 132 -6.25 -8.26 -11.49
C PHE A 132 -6.44 -7.73 -10.06
N GLU A 133 -7.47 -8.21 -9.39
CA GLU A 133 -7.65 -7.97 -7.96
C GLU A 133 -6.87 -9.02 -7.18
N ILE A 134 -5.98 -8.57 -6.28
CA ILE A 134 -5.09 -9.45 -5.53
C ILE A 134 -5.20 -9.21 -4.02
N GLY A 135 -5.16 -10.30 -3.25
CA GLY A 135 -5.23 -10.30 -1.78
C GLY A 135 -4.93 -11.67 -1.22
N GLY A 136 -4.76 -11.74 0.08
CA GLY A 136 -4.64 -13.00 0.81
C GLY A 136 -5.99 -13.74 0.92
N PRO A 137 -5.99 -14.93 1.52
CA PRO A 137 -7.22 -15.71 1.69
C PRO A 137 -8.19 -15.14 2.74
N ASP A 138 -7.71 -14.26 3.63
CA ASP A 138 -8.48 -13.81 4.79
C ASP A 138 -9.19 -12.48 4.53
N GLN A 139 -10.51 -12.46 4.75
CA GLN A 139 -11.32 -11.26 4.75
C GLN A 139 -11.53 -10.80 6.19
N VAL A 140 -10.80 -9.77 6.60
CA VAL A 140 -10.70 -9.33 7.99
C VAL A 140 -10.99 -7.84 8.15
N SER A 141 -11.38 -7.40 9.35
CA SER A 141 -11.44 -5.97 9.66
C SER A 141 -10.05 -5.44 10.07
N TYR A 142 -9.88 -4.12 9.98
CA TYR A 142 -8.65 -3.49 10.49
C TYR A 142 -8.43 -3.81 11.98
N GLY A 143 -9.50 -3.91 12.77
CA GLY A 143 -9.44 -4.34 14.16
C GLY A 143 -8.87 -5.75 14.33
N GLN A 144 -9.28 -6.69 13.47
CA GLN A 144 -8.76 -8.05 13.47
C GLN A 144 -7.26 -8.09 13.09
N ILE A 145 -6.83 -7.23 12.15
CA ILE A 145 -5.40 -7.11 11.81
C ILE A 145 -4.60 -6.61 13.03
N MET A 146 -5.11 -5.57 13.72
CA MET A 146 -4.48 -5.03 14.94
C MET A 146 -4.43 -6.06 16.07
N GLN A 147 -5.50 -6.83 16.25
CA GLN A 147 -5.55 -7.90 17.27
C GLN A 147 -4.57 -9.02 16.96
N GLU A 148 -4.47 -9.45 15.71
CA GLU A 148 -3.54 -10.51 15.30
C GLU A 148 -2.08 -10.04 15.48
N TYR A 149 -1.78 -8.78 15.12
CA TYR A 149 -0.47 -8.18 15.38
C TYR A 149 -0.15 -8.17 16.89
N ALA A 150 -1.08 -7.66 17.71
CA ALA A 150 -0.90 -7.62 19.17
C ALA A 150 -0.66 -9.02 19.75
N ARG A 151 -1.42 -10.02 19.28
CA ARG A 151 -1.29 -11.42 19.70
C ARG A 151 0.12 -11.96 19.41
N GLN A 152 0.64 -11.73 18.20
CA GLN A 152 1.96 -12.23 17.80
C GLN A 152 3.11 -11.54 18.55
N ARG A 153 2.92 -10.27 18.93
CA ARG A 153 3.87 -9.51 19.78
C ARG A 153 3.69 -9.78 21.28
N GLY A 154 2.73 -10.63 21.68
CA GLY A 154 2.44 -10.87 23.11
C GLY A 154 1.86 -9.67 23.85
N LEU A 155 1.28 -8.70 23.11
CA LEU A 155 0.76 -7.47 23.66
C LEU A 155 -0.74 -7.60 24.01
N LYS A 156 -1.12 -7.24 25.24
CA LYS A 156 -2.53 -7.14 25.63
C LYS A 156 -3.03 -5.75 25.27
N ARG A 157 -4.08 -5.67 24.40
CA ARG A 157 -4.65 -4.40 23.92
C ARG A 157 -6.14 -4.37 24.12
N TRP A 158 -6.62 -3.27 24.67
CA TRP A 158 -8.05 -3.02 24.86
C TRP A 158 -8.54 -2.17 23.70
N MET A 159 -9.54 -2.66 23.00
CA MET A 159 -10.13 -1.96 21.85
C MET A 159 -11.55 -1.51 22.23
N ILE A 160 -11.73 -0.21 22.39
CA ILE A 160 -13.00 0.40 22.78
C ILE A 160 -13.70 0.95 21.52
N PRO A 161 -14.80 0.34 21.06
CA PRO A 161 -15.53 0.85 19.90
C PRO A 161 -16.24 2.16 20.27
N VAL A 162 -16.11 3.18 19.39
CA VAL A 162 -16.80 4.45 19.55
C VAL A 162 -17.59 4.79 18.28
N PRO A 163 -18.90 5.10 18.41
CA PRO A 163 -19.75 5.28 17.25
C PRO A 163 -19.57 6.62 16.52
N LEU A 164 -18.95 7.63 17.13
CA LEU A 164 -19.04 9.04 16.72
C LEU A 164 -17.73 9.75 16.41
N LEU A 165 -16.60 9.04 16.23
CA LEU A 165 -15.39 9.72 15.77
C LEU A 165 -15.46 10.00 14.27
N THR A 166 -15.52 11.31 13.94
CA THR A 166 -15.38 11.78 12.57
C THR A 166 -13.96 11.48 12.06
N PRO A 167 -13.74 11.38 10.74
CA PRO A 167 -12.38 11.22 10.19
C PRO A 167 -11.42 12.31 10.61
N TYR A 168 -11.93 13.50 10.85
CA TYR A 168 -11.15 14.63 11.34
C TYR A 168 -10.61 14.37 12.76
N LEU A 169 -11.49 13.99 13.70
CA LEU A 169 -11.09 13.62 15.06
C LEU A 169 -10.19 12.38 15.08
N SER A 170 -10.47 11.39 14.23
CA SER A 170 -9.60 10.21 14.08
C SER A 170 -8.21 10.58 13.57
N SER A 171 -8.08 11.55 12.66
CA SER A 171 -6.79 12.00 12.13
C SER A 171 -6.01 12.84 13.14
N LEU A 172 -6.68 13.65 13.96
CA LEU A 172 -6.04 14.41 15.06
C LEU A 172 -5.49 13.46 16.10
N TRP A 173 -6.28 12.44 16.49
CA TRP A 173 -5.85 11.43 17.44
C TRP A 173 -4.67 10.61 16.89
N LEU A 174 -4.71 10.24 15.62
CA LEU A 174 -3.59 9.58 14.96
C LEU A 174 -2.33 10.46 14.96
N GLY A 175 -2.49 11.77 14.76
CA GLY A 175 -1.41 12.74 14.80
C GLY A 175 -0.73 12.88 16.17
N LEU A 176 -1.51 12.75 17.26
CA LEU A 176 -0.98 12.74 18.62
C LEU A 176 -0.13 11.50 18.91
N VAL A 177 -0.55 10.35 18.39
CA VAL A 177 0.09 9.05 18.64
C VAL A 177 1.25 8.78 17.68
N THR A 178 1.14 9.27 16.45
CA THR A 178 2.11 9.06 15.38
C THR A 178 2.42 10.36 14.65
N PRO A 179 3.26 11.26 15.20
CA PRO A 179 3.53 12.57 14.60
C PRO A 179 4.00 12.51 13.14
N LEU A 180 4.62 11.39 12.76
CA LEU A 180 5.15 11.15 11.41
C LEU A 180 4.06 11.00 10.35
N TYR A 181 2.90 10.50 10.76
CA TYR A 181 1.82 10.12 9.84
C TYR A 181 0.65 11.10 9.86
N ALA A 182 0.74 12.20 10.62
CA ALA A 182 -0.37 13.14 10.78
C ALA A 182 -0.86 13.71 9.43
N ARG A 183 0.06 14.01 8.51
CA ARG A 183 -0.29 14.57 7.18
C ARG A 183 -0.84 13.51 6.23
N VAL A 184 -0.26 12.32 6.25
CA VAL A 184 -0.65 11.21 5.38
C VAL A 184 -1.83 10.43 5.97
N GLY A 185 -1.93 10.40 7.30
CA GLY A 185 -2.91 9.64 8.06
C GLY A 185 -4.36 10.00 7.72
N ARG A 186 -4.67 11.27 7.44
CA ARG A 186 -6.03 11.68 7.06
C ARG A 186 -6.48 11.03 5.77
N LYS A 187 -5.64 11.06 4.72
CA LYS A 187 -5.95 10.46 3.41
C LYS A 187 -6.04 8.93 3.51
N LEU A 188 -5.19 8.31 4.34
CA LEU A 188 -5.26 6.89 4.63
C LEU A 188 -6.57 6.54 5.35
N VAL A 189 -6.93 7.25 6.42
CA VAL A 189 -8.19 7.02 7.17
C VAL A 189 -9.43 7.21 6.29
N GLU A 190 -9.43 8.16 5.35
CA GLU A 190 -10.51 8.29 4.37
C GLU A 190 -10.62 7.06 3.47
N SER A 191 -9.49 6.48 3.06
CA SER A 191 -9.47 5.27 2.23
C SER A 191 -9.95 4.03 2.97
N LEU A 192 -9.79 3.99 4.31
CA LEU A 192 -10.23 2.87 5.14
C LEU A 192 -11.76 2.76 5.31
N ARG A 193 -12.52 3.71 4.78
CA ARG A 193 -14.00 3.67 4.83
C ARG A 193 -14.61 2.70 3.82
N ASN A 194 -13.93 2.46 2.71
CA ASN A 194 -14.39 1.57 1.68
C ASN A 194 -13.89 0.14 1.97
N PRO A 195 -14.75 -0.87 1.87
CA PRO A 195 -14.30 -2.25 1.87
C PRO A 195 -13.33 -2.49 0.71
N THR A 196 -12.29 -3.25 0.98
CA THR A 196 -11.27 -3.59 -0.02
C THR A 196 -11.16 -5.11 -0.13
N LEU A 197 -12.22 -5.70 -0.71
CA LEU A 197 -12.38 -7.14 -0.91
C LEU A 197 -12.27 -7.47 -2.39
N ILE A 198 -11.70 -8.62 -2.70
CA ILE A 198 -11.64 -9.16 -4.06
C ILE A 198 -13.06 -9.53 -4.51
N SER A 199 -13.46 -9.08 -5.69
CA SER A 199 -14.77 -9.33 -6.29
C SER A 199 -14.76 -10.50 -7.27
N ASN A 200 -13.59 -10.90 -7.76
CA ASN A 200 -13.43 -11.97 -8.75
C ASN A 200 -12.19 -12.82 -8.48
N ASN A 201 -12.09 -13.97 -9.13
CA ASN A 201 -10.97 -14.90 -8.97
C ASN A 201 -9.98 -14.90 -10.12
N LEU A 202 -9.98 -13.88 -10.96
CA LEU A 202 -9.17 -13.81 -12.19
C LEU A 202 -7.67 -13.96 -11.90
N ALA A 203 -7.18 -13.32 -10.83
CA ALA A 203 -5.77 -13.46 -10.43
C ALA A 203 -5.43 -14.90 -10.03
N ALA A 204 -6.31 -15.55 -9.27
CA ALA A 204 -6.09 -16.93 -8.81
C ALA A 204 -6.07 -17.95 -9.95
N THR A 205 -6.80 -17.69 -11.03
CA THR A 205 -6.81 -18.55 -12.24
C THR A 205 -5.66 -18.26 -13.20
N SER A 206 -5.16 -17.02 -13.21
CA SER A 206 -4.13 -16.57 -14.15
C SER A 206 -2.69 -16.78 -13.63
N PHE A 207 -2.53 -16.85 -12.32
CA PHE A 207 -1.21 -16.97 -11.68
C PHE A 207 -1.15 -18.18 -10.75
N PRO A 208 -0.09 -19.02 -10.80
CA PRO A 208 0.09 -20.16 -9.90
C PRO A 208 0.60 -19.71 -8.51
N ILE A 209 0.03 -18.61 -7.99
CA ILE A 209 0.43 -18.02 -6.72
C ILE A 209 -0.64 -18.33 -5.67
N ARG A 210 -0.20 -18.81 -4.50
CA ARG A 210 -1.05 -19.06 -3.33
C ARG A 210 -0.69 -18.07 -2.23
N PRO A 211 -1.41 -16.96 -2.10
CA PRO A 211 -1.10 -15.94 -1.12
C PRO A 211 -1.18 -16.47 0.31
N ARG A 212 -0.32 -15.94 1.18
CA ARG A 212 -0.25 -16.28 2.59
C ARG A 212 -1.48 -15.78 3.35
N SER A 213 -1.83 -16.49 4.43
CA SER A 213 -2.81 -15.98 5.39
C SER A 213 -2.30 -14.74 6.13
N LEU A 214 -3.23 -13.93 6.67
CA LEU A 214 -2.89 -12.76 7.50
C LEU A 214 -1.90 -13.12 8.61
N ARG A 215 -2.14 -14.23 9.29
CA ARG A 215 -1.27 -14.71 10.37
C ARG A 215 0.16 -14.96 9.88
N ALA A 216 0.30 -15.64 8.75
CA ALA A 216 1.60 -15.93 8.16
C ALA A 216 2.29 -14.65 7.64
N ALA A 217 1.52 -13.73 7.05
CA ALA A 217 2.03 -12.45 6.56
C ALA A 217 2.59 -11.59 7.71
N ILE A 218 1.85 -11.46 8.82
CA ILE A 218 2.32 -10.72 10.01
C ILE A 218 3.55 -11.40 10.62
N ALA A 219 3.53 -12.71 10.79
CA ALA A 219 4.68 -13.44 11.33
C ALA A 219 5.94 -13.20 10.48
N ARG A 220 5.81 -13.21 9.17
CA ARG A 220 6.91 -12.95 8.25
C ARG A 220 7.42 -11.50 8.35
N ALA A 221 6.49 -10.54 8.41
CA ALA A 221 6.84 -9.12 8.57
C ALA A 221 7.62 -8.87 9.86
N LEU A 222 7.22 -9.50 10.97
CA LEU A 222 7.92 -9.39 12.26
C LEU A 222 9.34 -9.97 12.21
N VAL A 223 9.53 -11.13 11.57
CA VAL A 223 10.86 -11.73 11.38
C VAL A 223 11.77 -10.83 10.55
N ASN A 224 11.25 -10.22 9.49
CA ASN A 224 12.03 -9.31 8.65
C ASN A 224 12.38 -8.01 9.39
N GLU A 225 11.50 -7.52 10.23
CA GLU A 225 11.74 -6.35 11.08
C GLU A 225 12.83 -6.62 12.13
N ASP A 226 12.75 -7.75 12.83
CA ASP A 226 13.72 -8.13 13.86
C ASP A 226 15.13 -8.36 13.26
N ARG A 227 15.22 -8.62 11.96
CA ARG A 227 16.47 -8.74 11.21
C ARG A 227 16.92 -7.44 10.54
N GLU A 228 16.22 -6.32 10.77
CA GLU A 228 16.42 -5.04 10.08
C GLU A 228 16.33 -5.14 8.54
N ILE A 229 15.70 -6.20 8.02
CA ILE A 229 15.50 -6.43 6.60
C ILE A 229 14.14 -5.85 6.22
N ALA A 230 14.12 -4.68 5.60
CA ALA A 230 12.91 -4.14 4.99
C ALA A 230 12.97 -4.38 3.48
N GLU A 231 12.03 -5.17 2.94
CA GLU A 231 11.91 -5.40 1.49
C GLU A 231 11.32 -4.18 0.78
N THR A 232 10.56 -3.35 1.50
CA THR A 232 10.03 -2.09 1.01
C THR A 232 10.13 -1.03 2.09
N ARG A 233 10.75 0.11 1.79
CA ARG A 233 10.73 1.30 2.65
C ARG A 233 10.14 2.45 1.87
N TRP A 234 9.05 3.03 2.35
CA TRP A 234 8.48 4.23 1.74
C TRP A 234 9.47 5.41 1.79
N SER A 235 10.40 5.43 2.77
CA SER A 235 11.48 6.42 2.85
C SER A 235 12.42 6.37 1.65
N ASP A 236 12.54 5.22 0.99
CA ASP A 236 13.39 5.05 -0.17
C ASP A 236 12.75 5.69 -1.42
N ALA A 237 11.42 5.86 -1.41
CA ALA A 237 10.70 6.60 -2.45
C ALA A 237 10.98 8.12 -2.42
N LEU A 238 11.61 8.63 -1.36
CA LEU A 238 12.05 10.02 -1.25
C LEU A 238 13.52 10.21 -1.69
N SER A 239 14.22 9.13 -2.06
CA SER A 239 15.54 9.24 -2.67
C SER A 239 15.36 9.89 -4.05
N SER A 240 15.87 11.10 -4.21
CA SER A 240 15.95 11.76 -5.52
C SER A 240 16.83 10.91 -6.44
N ALA A 241 16.36 10.66 -7.66
CA ALA A 241 17.14 10.02 -8.71
C ALA A 241 18.28 10.96 -9.17
N GLY A 242 19.26 11.18 -8.34
CA GLY A 242 20.41 12.01 -8.61
C GLY A 242 21.58 11.59 -7.75
N VAL A 243 22.60 11.05 -8.39
CA VAL A 243 23.92 10.70 -7.83
C VAL A 243 23.84 9.88 -6.53
N SER A 244 24.06 8.58 -6.63
CA SER A 244 24.31 7.73 -5.45
C SER A 244 25.41 8.38 -4.60
N PRO A 245 25.13 8.80 -3.36
CA PRO A 245 26.19 9.22 -2.48
C PRO A 245 27.07 8.01 -2.20
N ALA A 246 28.34 8.13 -2.49
CA ALA A 246 29.35 7.16 -2.08
C ALA A 246 29.35 7.14 -0.56
N TRP A 247 28.67 6.18 0.01
CA TRP A 247 28.60 5.86 1.43
C TRP A 247 28.22 6.98 2.41
N GLY A 248 27.44 6.61 3.40
CA GLY A 248 27.09 7.41 4.56
C GLY A 248 25.75 8.10 4.38
N GLY A 249 24.78 7.57 5.08
CA GLY A 249 23.42 8.05 5.09
C GLY A 249 23.26 9.55 5.02
N MET A 250 22.24 10.01 4.35
CA MET A 250 21.88 11.42 4.32
C MET A 250 21.12 11.82 5.58
N ARG A 251 21.46 12.98 6.12
CA ARG A 251 20.76 13.55 7.27
C ARG A 251 19.63 14.43 6.76
N PHE A 252 18.39 14.00 6.96
CA PHE A 252 17.20 14.81 6.74
C PHE A 252 16.64 15.29 8.08
N GLY A 253 16.96 16.51 8.47
CA GLY A 253 16.58 17.03 9.77
C GLY A 253 17.22 16.21 10.90
N SER A 254 16.41 15.60 11.77
CA SER A 254 16.87 14.75 12.86
C SER A 254 17.02 13.27 12.52
N ARG A 255 16.91 12.88 11.22
CA ARG A 255 16.95 11.48 10.79
C ARG A 255 18.22 11.15 10.04
N LEU A 256 18.76 9.98 10.38
CA LEU A 256 19.76 9.29 9.58
C LEU A 256 19.03 8.36 8.61
N VAL A 257 19.28 8.53 7.30
CA VAL A 257 18.77 7.64 6.25
C VAL A 257 19.98 6.91 5.68
N ASP A 258 20.05 5.59 5.84
CA ASP A 258 21.05 4.74 5.21
C ASP A 258 20.46 4.17 3.91
N SER A 259 21.14 4.42 2.79
CA SER A 259 20.78 3.91 1.46
C SER A 259 21.87 2.98 0.97
N ARG A 260 21.53 1.73 0.69
CA ARG A 260 22.48 0.74 0.16
C ARG A 260 22.07 0.34 -1.25
N THR A 261 22.99 0.49 -2.20
CA THR A 261 22.79 0.08 -3.59
C THR A 261 23.71 -1.08 -3.90
N THR A 262 23.18 -2.15 -4.50
CA THR A 262 23.99 -3.22 -5.07
C THR A 262 23.79 -3.27 -6.58
N THR A 263 24.87 -3.49 -7.31
CA THR A 263 24.81 -3.67 -8.76
C THR A 263 24.74 -5.16 -9.06
N VAL A 264 23.66 -5.58 -9.71
CA VAL A 264 23.52 -6.96 -10.21
C VAL A 264 23.83 -6.94 -11.71
N ARG A 265 24.78 -7.76 -12.13
CA ARG A 265 24.99 -8.03 -13.57
C ARG A 265 23.84 -8.93 -14.04
N VAL A 266 23.07 -8.48 -15.00
CA VAL A 266 22.07 -9.25 -15.74
C VAL A 266 22.76 -9.92 -16.93
#